data_feb7f599f0b47d44119ecd0bd843e977
#
_entry.id   feb7f599f0b47d44119ecd0bd843e977
#
_cell.length_a   1.000
_cell.length_b   1.000
_cell.length_c   1.000
_cell.angle_alpha   90.00
_cell.angle_beta   90.00
_cell.angle_gamma   90.00
#
_symmetry.space_group_name_H-M   'P 1'
#
loop_
_entity.id
_entity.type
_entity.pdbx_description
1 polymer ?
#
loop_
_entity_poly.entity_id
_entity_poly.type
_entity_poly.pdbx_seq_one_letter_code
_entity_poly.pdbx_strand_id
1 'polypeptide(L)'
;VAEAKVRIELRQARADRLAALRSLVLVMGSPANSIDQLDGRPETLPIPQRNEAINDRLMKSPVLRRAQGEVRRAQAAYELERARRIPDVTVSLGAVRSQDFGRDQPIIGLSIPLPLFDRNQGAQLQALRRLDAAQVQAEAEEVRLRSEVLQAADQLQARTSEVQALQQEVVPGAQSAYKAASRGFELGKFGFLD
;
A
#
# COMPACT_ATOMS: atom_id res chain seq x y z
N VAL A 1 22.43 -25.06 -31.02
CA VAL A 1 21.66 -25.14 -29.77
C VAL A 1 21.95 -23.92 -28.87
N ALA A 2 23.22 -23.57 -28.62
CA ALA A 2 23.59 -22.43 -27.75
C ALA A 2 23.05 -21.08 -28.28
N GLU A 3 23.17 -20.82 -29.59
CA GLU A 3 22.65 -19.60 -30.21
C GLU A 3 21.13 -19.47 -30.07
N ALA A 4 20.39 -20.56 -30.26
CA ALA A 4 18.93 -20.54 -30.09
C ALA A 4 18.51 -20.23 -28.65
N LYS A 5 19.23 -20.75 -27.65
CA LYS A 5 19.01 -20.46 -26.22
C LYS A 5 19.20 -18.97 -25.93
N VAL A 6 20.33 -18.40 -26.39
CA VAL A 6 20.61 -16.97 -26.18
C VAL A 6 19.56 -16.06 -26.85
N ARG A 7 19.08 -16.46 -28.06
CA ARG A 7 17.99 -15.72 -28.73
C ARG A 7 16.68 -15.76 -27.96
N ILE A 8 16.36 -16.87 -27.28
CA ILE A 8 15.17 -17.00 -26.44
C ILE A 8 15.33 -16.09 -25.20
N GLU A 9 16.47 -16.17 -24.52
CA GLU A 9 16.78 -15.35 -23.37
C GLU A 9 16.72 -13.85 -23.70
N LEU A 10 17.26 -13.44 -24.85
CA LEU A 10 17.17 -12.05 -25.30
C LEU A 10 15.73 -11.59 -25.54
N ARG A 11 14.89 -12.46 -26.15
CA ARG A 11 13.46 -12.14 -26.34
C ARG A 11 12.74 -12.00 -25.02
N GLN A 12 13.01 -12.90 -24.07
CA GLN A 12 12.45 -12.84 -22.73
C GLN A 12 12.85 -11.54 -22.01
N ALA A 13 14.14 -11.22 -21.98
CA ALA A 13 14.63 -9.99 -21.36
C ALA A 13 14.03 -8.71 -21.96
N ARG A 14 13.79 -8.70 -23.28
CA ARG A 14 13.08 -7.58 -23.94
C ARG A 14 11.62 -7.48 -23.50
N ALA A 15 10.93 -8.61 -23.39
CA ALA A 15 9.55 -8.65 -22.90
C ALA A 15 9.46 -8.19 -21.44
N ASP A 16 10.37 -8.65 -20.59
CA ASP A 16 10.44 -8.27 -19.17
C ASP A 16 10.72 -6.76 -19.00
N ARG A 17 11.63 -6.20 -19.83
CA ARG A 17 11.88 -4.76 -19.85
C ARG A 17 10.62 -3.97 -20.19
N LEU A 18 9.87 -4.38 -21.22
CA LEU A 18 8.62 -3.70 -21.59
C LEU A 18 7.57 -3.81 -20.50
N ALA A 19 7.46 -4.95 -19.85
CA ALA A 19 6.54 -5.14 -18.71
C ALA A 19 6.91 -4.23 -17.53
N ALA A 20 8.19 -4.13 -17.21
CA ALA A 20 8.69 -3.25 -16.15
C ALA A 20 8.43 -1.77 -16.46
N LEU A 21 8.65 -1.32 -17.70
CA LEU A 21 8.33 0.05 -18.13
C LEU A 21 6.83 0.36 -17.99
N ARG A 22 5.96 -0.55 -18.38
CA ARG A 22 4.50 -0.39 -18.23
C ARG A 22 4.09 -0.30 -16.76
N SER A 23 4.70 -1.13 -15.91
CA SER A 23 4.45 -1.08 -14.47
C SER A 23 4.89 0.25 -13.86
N LEU A 24 6.03 0.79 -14.30
CA LEU A 24 6.52 2.10 -13.86
C LEU A 24 5.56 3.22 -14.27
N VAL A 25 5.13 3.24 -15.52
CA VAL A 25 4.16 4.20 -16.07
C VAL A 25 2.84 4.17 -15.27
N LEU A 26 2.37 2.97 -14.92
CA LEU A 26 1.17 2.80 -14.09
C LEU A 26 1.33 3.42 -12.71
N VAL A 27 2.46 3.18 -12.05
CA VAL A 27 2.75 3.73 -10.70
C VAL A 27 2.88 5.25 -10.73
N MET A 28 3.42 5.80 -11.82
CA MET A 28 3.55 7.26 -12.01
C MET A 28 2.24 7.95 -12.41
N GLY A 29 1.20 7.19 -12.76
CA GLY A 29 -0.06 7.77 -13.24
C GLY A 29 0.07 8.52 -14.57
N SER A 30 1.11 8.24 -15.35
CA SER A 30 1.40 8.87 -16.64
C SER A 30 0.69 8.17 -17.81
N PRO A 31 0.45 8.84 -18.96
CA PRO A 31 -0.06 8.17 -20.15
C PRO A 31 0.90 7.06 -20.61
N ALA A 32 0.36 5.96 -21.10
CA ALA A 32 1.05 4.70 -21.36
C ALA A 32 2.29 4.76 -22.29
N ASN A 33 2.54 5.84 -22.99
CA ASN A 33 3.62 5.97 -23.97
C ASN A 33 4.66 7.06 -23.64
N SER A 34 4.77 7.48 -22.38
CA SER A 34 5.58 8.63 -21.99
C SER A 34 7.05 8.34 -21.68
N ILE A 35 7.45 7.07 -21.59
CA ILE A 35 8.81 6.69 -21.19
C ILE A 35 9.38 5.66 -22.16
N ASP A 36 10.27 6.09 -23.04
CA ASP A 36 11.00 5.20 -23.94
C ASP A 36 12.33 4.74 -23.37
N GLN A 37 12.98 5.58 -22.59
CA GLN A 37 14.27 5.30 -21.97
C GLN A 37 14.30 5.78 -20.53
N LEU A 38 14.96 4.97 -19.69
CA LEU A 38 15.34 5.36 -18.34
C LEU A 38 16.81 5.77 -18.38
N ASP A 39 17.09 6.99 -17.95
CA ASP A 39 18.45 7.43 -17.70
C ASP A 39 18.86 6.98 -16.31
N GLY A 40 19.86 6.15 -16.22
CA GLY A 40 20.35 5.60 -14.96
C GLY A 40 21.70 4.94 -15.14
N ARG A 41 22.50 4.94 -14.09
CA ARG A 41 23.77 4.22 -14.05
C ARG A 41 23.54 2.86 -13.38
N PRO A 42 23.46 1.75 -14.14
CA PRO A 42 23.25 0.42 -13.59
C PRO A 42 24.43 -0.07 -12.71
N GLU A 43 25.56 0.65 -12.78
CA GLU A 43 26.77 0.34 -12.01
C GLU A 43 26.65 0.72 -10.52
N THR A 44 25.74 1.65 -10.18
CA THR A 44 25.50 2.05 -8.79
C THR A 44 24.37 1.20 -8.20
N LEU A 45 24.76 0.19 -7.45
CA LEU A 45 23.78 -0.65 -6.74
C LEU A 45 23.12 0.13 -5.60
N PRO A 46 21.80 -0.02 -5.40
CA PRO A 46 21.12 0.61 -4.28
C PRO A 46 21.66 0.05 -2.96
N ILE A 47 21.92 0.94 -2.01
CA ILE A 47 22.35 0.54 -0.67
C ILE A 47 21.11 0.07 0.10
N PRO A 48 21.09 -1.17 0.61
CA PRO A 48 20.01 -1.66 1.44
C PRO A 48 19.82 -0.76 2.66
N GLN A 49 18.58 -0.33 2.91
CA GLN A 49 18.28 0.53 4.04
C GLN A 49 18.23 -0.29 5.33
N ARG A 50 18.64 0.35 6.45
CA ARG A 50 18.53 -0.27 7.78
C ARG A 50 17.05 -0.48 8.16
N ASN A 51 16.78 -1.56 8.89
CA ASN A 51 15.44 -1.93 9.33
C ASN A 51 14.72 -0.82 10.13
N GLU A 52 15.45 -0.01 10.88
CA GLU A 52 14.90 1.14 11.62
C GLU A 52 14.32 2.21 10.68
N ALA A 53 15.05 2.58 9.62
CA ALA A 53 14.57 3.54 8.64
C ALA A 53 13.35 3.02 7.84
N ILE A 54 13.27 1.71 7.66
CA ILE A 54 12.12 1.04 7.05
C ILE A 54 10.90 1.14 7.96
N ASN A 55 11.03 0.87 9.26
CA ASN A 55 9.94 0.97 10.22
C ASN A 55 9.36 2.39 10.31
N ASP A 56 10.21 3.42 10.36
CA ASP A 56 9.76 4.81 10.40
C ASP A 56 8.95 5.21 9.17
N ARG A 57 9.36 4.74 7.99
CA ARG A 57 8.63 4.98 6.74
C ARG A 57 7.33 4.21 6.69
N LEU A 58 7.33 2.98 7.19
CA LEU A 58 6.16 2.12 7.26
C LEU A 58 5.06 2.78 8.10
N MET A 59 5.38 3.30 9.29
CA MET A 59 4.42 4.00 10.15
C MET A 59 3.85 5.27 9.51
N LYS A 60 4.59 5.90 8.59
CA LYS A 60 4.14 7.08 7.82
C LYS A 60 3.45 6.71 6.51
N SER A 61 3.27 5.44 6.21
CA SER A 61 2.70 5.00 4.93
C SER A 61 1.25 5.46 4.75
N PRO A 62 0.83 5.79 3.53
CA PRO A 62 -0.56 6.14 3.24
C PRO A 62 -1.55 5.01 3.58
N VAL A 63 -1.10 3.76 3.45
CA VAL A 63 -1.92 2.56 3.75
C VAL A 63 -2.28 2.52 5.22
N LEU A 64 -1.30 2.65 6.13
CA LEU A 64 -1.57 2.66 7.57
C LEU A 64 -2.35 3.90 8.01
N ARG A 65 -2.05 5.07 7.43
CA ARG A 65 -2.84 6.28 7.71
C ARG A 65 -4.30 6.13 7.30
N ARG A 66 -4.57 5.46 6.18
CA ARG A 66 -5.94 5.13 5.77
C ARG A 66 -6.61 4.19 6.75
N ALA A 67 -5.96 3.08 7.14
CA ALA A 67 -6.49 2.12 8.11
C ALA A 67 -6.82 2.79 9.46
N GLN A 68 -5.91 3.61 9.97
CA GLN A 68 -6.14 4.42 11.18
C GLN A 68 -7.28 5.44 11.00
N GLY A 69 -7.44 5.99 9.79
CA GLY A 69 -8.57 6.85 9.44
C GLY A 69 -9.91 6.13 9.55
N GLU A 70 -9.98 4.88 9.09
CA GLU A 70 -11.17 4.04 9.21
C GLU A 70 -11.50 3.70 10.68
N VAL A 71 -10.50 3.43 11.50
CA VAL A 71 -10.70 3.24 12.96
C VAL A 71 -11.29 4.50 13.57
N ARG A 72 -10.73 5.69 13.28
CA ARG A 72 -11.29 6.97 13.81
C ARG A 72 -12.71 7.22 13.32
N ARG A 73 -13.02 6.87 12.06
CA ARG A 73 -14.38 6.97 11.51
C ARG A 73 -15.36 6.05 12.24
N ALA A 74 -14.97 4.81 12.49
CA ALA A 74 -15.78 3.85 13.22
C ALA A 74 -15.97 4.25 14.68
N GLN A 75 -14.93 4.82 15.32
CA GLN A 75 -14.99 5.38 16.66
C GLN A 75 -16.02 6.52 16.75
N ALA A 76 -15.94 7.49 15.84
CA ALA A 76 -16.88 8.60 15.79
C ALA A 76 -18.32 8.13 15.52
N ALA A 77 -18.51 7.10 14.71
CA ALA A 77 -19.82 6.50 14.48
C ALA A 77 -20.36 5.82 15.75
N TYR A 78 -19.52 5.14 16.52
CA TYR A 78 -19.92 4.56 17.80
C TYR A 78 -20.31 5.64 18.80
N GLU A 79 -19.53 6.71 18.91
CA GLU A 79 -19.83 7.84 19.80
C GLU A 79 -21.15 8.54 19.41
N LEU A 80 -21.42 8.67 18.11
CA LEU A 80 -22.71 9.20 17.63
C LEU A 80 -23.87 8.33 18.07
N GLU A 81 -23.80 7.00 17.89
CA GLU A 81 -24.88 6.11 18.32
C GLU A 81 -25.03 6.09 19.86
N ARG A 82 -23.95 6.28 20.59
CA ARG A 82 -23.96 6.45 22.04
C ARG A 82 -24.64 7.76 22.45
N ALA A 83 -24.37 8.85 21.73
CA ALA A 83 -25.01 10.14 21.99
C ALA A 83 -26.54 10.10 21.73
N ARG A 84 -26.96 9.39 20.68
CA ARG A 84 -28.38 9.17 20.35
C ARG A 84 -29.21 8.44 21.42
N ARG A 85 -28.52 7.89 22.44
CA ARG A 85 -29.20 7.35 23.62
C ARG A 85 -29.89 8.45 24.45
N ILE A 86 -29.37 9.67 24.38
CA ILE A 86 -29.96 10.84 25.08
C ILE A 86 -30.95 11.47 24.09
N PRO A 87 -32.24 11.52 24.44
CA PRO A 87 -33.24 12.08 23.59
C PRO A 87 -33.11 13.60 23.46
N ASP A 88 -33.47 14.13 22.31
CA ASP A 88 -33.50 15.56 22.07
C ASP A 88 -34.66 16.20 22.83
N VAL A 89 -34.39 17.34 23.44
CA VAL A 89 -35.41 18.18 24.07
C VAL A 89 -35.91 19.18 23.04
N THR A 90 -37.21 19.14 22.75
CA THR A 90 -37.84 20.08 21.81
C THR A 90 -38.54 21.19 22.57
N VAL A 91 -38.14 22.41 22.29
CA VAL A 91 -38.82 23.63 22.76
C VAL A 91 -39.62 24.21 21.61
N SER A 92 -40.91 24.41 21.78
CA SER A 92 -41.80 25.03 20.80
C SER A 92 -42.34 26.34 21.34
N LEU A 93 -42.37 27.33 20.48
CA LEU A 93 -42.99 28.64 20.71
C LEU A 93 -44.04 28.82 19.63
N GLY A 94 -45.22 29.19 20.08
CA GLY A 94 -46.35 29.42 19.15
C GLY A 94 -47.29 30.46 19.67
N ALA A 95 -48.27 30.87 18.86
CA ALA A 95 -49.39 31.68 19.24
C ALA A 95 -50.67 31.03 18.73
N VAL A 96 -51.69 30.94 19.61
CA VAL A 96 -53.01 30.44 19.26
C VAL A 96 -54.00 31.57 19.43
N ARG A 97 -54.79 31.81 18.37
CA ARG A 97 -55.88 32.72 18.43
C ARG A 97 -57.14 32.00 18.91
N SER A 98 -57.58 32.37 20.14
CA SER A 98 -58.83 31.83 20.68
C SER A 98 -59.98 32.61 20.12
N GLN A 99 -60.96 31.93 19.49
CA GLN A 99 -62.20 32.56 19.01
C GLN A 99 -63.09 33.07 20.15
N ASP A 100 -63.03 32.42 21.30
CA ASP A 100 -63.87 32.77 22.45
C ASP A 100 -63.40 34.04 23.17
N PHE A 101 -62.09 34.33 23.13
CA PHE A 101 -61.50 35.47 23.83
C PHE A 101 -60.99 36.57 22.90
N GLY A 102 -60.98 36.38 21.58
CA GLY A 102 -60.53 37.34 20.58
C GLY A 102 -59.08 37.80 20.73
N ARG A 103 -58.28 37.09 21.48
CA ARG A 103 -56.88 37.45 21.79
C ARG A 103 -55.93 36.38 21.34
N ASP A 104 -54.74 36.80 20.89
CA ASP A 104 -53.64 35.90 20.62
C ASP A 104 -52.97 35.49 21.94
N GLN A 105 -52.90 34.19 22.18
CA GLN A 105 -52.29 33.61 23.38
C GLN A 105 -50.95 32.97 22.99
N PRO A 106 -49.85 33.43 23.56
CA PRO A 106 -48.56 32.78 23.37
C PRO A 106 -48.55 31.40 24.05
N ILE A 107 -48.05 30.39 23.32
CA ILE A 107 -47.85 29.04 23.87
C ILE A 107 -46.37 28.72 23.86
N ILE A 108 -45.91 28.23 24.99
CA ILE A 108 -44.57 27.64 25.14
C ILE A 108 -44.79 26.18 25.43
N GLY A 109 -44.22 25.32 24.59
CA GLY A 109 -44.23 23.86 24.78
C GLY A 109 -42.83 23.31 25.02
N LEU A 110 -42.73 22.33 25.91
CA LEU A 110 -41.53 21.52 26.15
C LEU A 110 -41.90 20.05 25.93
N SER A 111 -41.18 19.39 25.02
CA SER A 111 -41.42 17.95 24.74
C SER A 111 -40.11 17.20 24.92
N ILE A 112 -40.14 16.16 25.75
CA ILE A 112 -39.01 15.25 26.01
C ILE A 112 -39.49 13.85 25.74
N PRO A 113 -39.03 13.15 24.66
CA PRO A 113 -39.36 11.77 24.43
C PRO A 113 -38.68 10.88 25.47
N LEU A 114 -39.43 9.97 26.11
CA LEU A 114 -38.92 9.05 27.12
C LEU A 114 -38.71 7.67 26.48
N PRO A 115 -37.48 7.26 26.13
CA PRO A 115 -37.19 5.96 25.54
C PRO A 115 -37.23 4.87 26.61
N LEU A 116 -38.40 4.26 26.81
CA LEU A 116 -38.60 3.25 27.87
C LEU A 116 -38.06 1.86 27.44
N PHE A 117 -38.24 1.50 26.20
CA PHE A 117 -37.91 0.17 25.66
C PHE A 117 -36.71 0.20 24.71
N ASP A 118 -36.67 1.13 23.76
CA ASP A 118 -35.58 1.30 22.83
C ASP A 118 -34.70 2.49 23.22
N ARG A 119 -33.50 2.19 23.65
CA ARG A 119 -32.44 3.18 24.00
C ARG A 119 -31.30 3.13 23.01
N ASN A 120 -31.58 2.78 21.76
CA ASN A 120 -30.60 2.64 20.69
C ASN A 120 -29.51 1.58 20.98
N GLN A 121 -29.81 0.59 21.83
CA GLN A 121 -28.82 -0.41 22.26
C GLN A 121 -28.35 -1.32 21.11
N GLY A 122 -29.24 -1.63 20.16
CA GLY A 122 -28.91 -2.44 18.98
C GLY A 122 -27.91 -1.73 18.05
N ALA A 123 -28.17 -0.45 17.73
CA ALA A 123 -27.27 0.34 16.89
C ALA A 123 -25.94 0.64 17.58
N GLN A 124 -25.94 0.87 18.89
CA GLN A 124 -24.72 1.02 19.68
C GLN A 124 -23.85 -0.25 19.61
N LEU A 125 -24.44 -1.43 19.83
CA LEU A 125 -23.73 -2.69 19.74
C LEU A 125 -23.19 -2.94 18.33
N GLN A 126 -23.99 -2.65 17.30
CA GLN A 126 -23.54 -2.76 15.91
C GLN A 126 -22.36 -1.85 15.63
N ALA A 127 -22.43 -0.58 16.06
CA ALA A 127 -21.35 0.38 15.86
C ALA A 127 -20.07 -0.03 16.62
N LEU A 128 -20.21 -0.56 17.85
CA LEU A 128 -19.09 -1.10 18.62
C LEU A 128 -18.42 -2.28 17.88
N ARG A 129 -19.20 -3.22 17.35
CA ARG A 129 -18.64 -4.34 16.59
C ARG A 129 -17.97 -3.93 15.28
N ARG A 130 -18.44 -2.84 14.67
CA ARG A 130 -17.76 -2.24 13.51
C ARG A 130 -16.43 -1.58 13.90
N LEU A 131 -16.38 -0.96 15.08
CA LEU A 131 -15.14 -0.42 15.62
C LEU A 131 -14.14 -1.53 15.91
N ASP A 132 -14.55 -2.59 16.60
CA ASP A 132 -13.70 -3.77 16.86
C ASP A 132 -13.13 -4.34 15.54
N ALA A 133 -14.00 -4.52 14.53
CA ALA A 133 -13.58 -5.01 13.21
C ALA A 133 -12.58 -4.07 12.52
N ALA A 134 -12.79 -2.75 12.59
CA ALA A 134 -11.87 -1.76 12.01
C ALA A 134 -10.50 -1.78 12.69
N GLN A 135 -10.44 -1.98 14.01
CA GLN A 135 -9.19 -2.11 14.76
C GLN A 135 -8.41 -3.36 14.33
N VAL A 136 -9.06 -4.51 14.31
CA VAL A 136 -8.44 -5.78 13.86
C VAL A 136 -7.97 -5.68 12.40
N GLN A 137 -8.75 -5.02 11.53
CA GLN A 137 -8.35 -4.81 10.15
C GLN A 137 -7.12 -3.90 10.05
N ALA A 138 -7.01 -2.86 10.87
CA ALA A 138 -5.84 -1.99 10.88
C ALA A 138 -4.57 -2.73 11.36
N GLU A 139 -4.69 -3.59 12.36
CA GLU A 139 -3.60 -4.46 12.83
C GLU A 139 -3.17 -5.46 11.74
N ALA A 140 -4.14 -6.08 11.05
CA ALA A 140 -3.87 -7.00 9.95
C ALA A 140 -3.14 -6.30 8.79
N GLU A 141 -3.54 -5.08 8.43
CA GLU A 141 -2.86 -4.27 7.40
C GLU A 141 -1.44 -3.90 7.82
N GLU A 142 -1.19 -3.60 9.10
CA GLU A 142 0.16 -3.33 9.60
C GLU A 142 1.07 -4.56 9.45
N VAL A 143 0.60 -5.73 9.90
CA VAL A 143 1.35 -6.99 9.80
C VAL A 143 1.63 -7.34 8.33
N ARG A 144 0.62 -7.22 7.46
CA ARG A 144 0.74 -7.48 6.03
C ARG A 144 1.80 -6.58 5.40
N LEU A 145 1.66 -5.27 5.60
CA LEU A 145 2.58 -4.28 5.02
C LEU A 145 4.01 -4.47 5.52
N ARG A 146 4.18 -4.78 6.81
CA ARG A 146 5.49 -5.10 7.39
C ARG A 146 6.12 -6.31 6.72
N SER A 147 5.35 -7.39 6.51
CA SER A 147 5.82 -8.59 5.83
C SER A 147 6.21 -8.31 4.38
N GLU A 148 5.39 -7.57 3.63
CA GLU A 148 5.66 -7.19 2.24
C GLU A 148 6.95 -6.38 2.11
N VAL A 149 7.16 -5.41 3.01
CA VAL A 149 8.35 -4.56 3.01
C VAL A 149 9.61 -5.34 3.37
N LEU A 150 9.54 -6.24 4.36
CA LEU A 150 10.68 -7.11 4.71
C LEU A 150 11.04 -8.06 3.57
N GLN A 151 10.04 -8.70 2.94
CA GLN A 151 10.27 -9.55 1.78
C GLN A 151 10.91 -8.79 0.61
N ALA A 152 10.46 -7.56 0.35
CA ALA A 152 11.05 -6.72 -0.68
C ALA A 152 12.50 -6.33 -0.34
N ALA A 153 12.80 -6.06 0.93
CA ALA A 153 14.16 -5.76 1.40
C ALA A 153 15.08 -6.97 1.25
N ASP A 154 14.62 -8.16 1.63
CA ASP A 154 15.36 -9.41 1.47
C ASP A 154 15.64 -9.72 -0.02
N GLN A 155 14.65 -9.53 -0.88
CA GLN A 155 14.83 -9.68 -2.32
C GLN A 155 15.85 -8.68 -2.88
N LEU A 156 15.78 -7.41 -2.46
CA LEU A 156 16.77 -6.42 -2.86
C LEU A 156 18.18 -6.82 -2.44
N GLN A 157 18.34 -7.27 -1.20
CA GLN A 157 19.63 -7.74 -0.68
C GLN A 157 20.16 -8.93 -1.50
N ALA A 158 19.32 -9.92 -1.77
CA ALA A 158 19.70 -11.09 -2.56
C ALA A 158 20.15 -10.70 -3.98
N ARG A 159 19.37 -9.84 -4.65
CA ARG A 159 19.72 -9.35 -5.99
C ARG A 159 20.99 -8.51 -6.00
N THR A 160 21.19 -7.70 -4.99
CA THR A 160 22.43 -6.91 -4.85
C THR A 160 23.64 -7.83 -4.71
N SER A 161 23.55 -8.86 -3.86
CA SER A 161 24.61 -9.85 -3.69
C SER A 161 24.89 -10.64 -4.96
N GLU A 162 23.84 -11.03 -5.70
CA GLU A 162 23.96 -11.72 -7.00
C GLU A 162 24.73 -10.86 -8.01
N VAL A 163 24.35 -9.57 -8.15
CA VAL A 163 25.05 -8.66 -9.08
C VAL A 163 26.51 -8.47 -8.66
N GLN A 164 26.79 -8.34 -7.37
CA GLN A 164 28.17 -8.23 -6.87
C GLN A 164 29.00 -9.47 -7.22
N ALA A 165 28.47 -10.67 -7.00
CA ALA A 165 29.15 -11.92 -7.36
C ALA A 165 29.38 -12.02 -8.88
N LEU A 166 28.40 -11.66 -9.69
CA LEU A 166 28.55 -11.62 -11.14
C LEU A 166 29.66 -10.66 -11.58
N GLN A 167 29.70 -9.45 -11.03
CA GLN A 167 30.69 -8.43 -11.39
C GLN A 167 32.09 -8.76 -10.90
N GLN A 168 32.24 -9.32 -9.70
CA GLN A 168 33.53 -9.52 -9.06
C GLN A 168 34.17 -10.86 -9.38
N GLU A 169 33.36 -11.88 -9.62
CA GLU A 169 33.86 -13.26 -9.78
C GLU A 169 33.57 -13.83 -11.17
N VAL A 170 32.28 -13.85 -11.58
CA VAL A 170 31.86 -14.60 -12.77
C VAL A 170 32.35 -13.94 -14.06
N VAL A 171 32.16 -12.64 -14.21
CA VAL A 171 32.54 -11.92 -15.44
C VAL A 171 34.06 -11.89 -15.61
N PRO A 172 34.89 -11.57 -14.60
CA PRO A 172 36.34 -11.63 -14.73
C PRO A 172 36.84 -13.06 -14.99
N GLY A 173 36.26 -14.06 -14.31
CA GLY A 173 36.58 -15.48 -14.55
C GLY A 173 36.28 -15.91 -15.98
N ALA A 174 35.10 -15.60 -16.49
CA ALA A 174 34.73 -15.89 -17.87
C ALA A 174 35.62 -15.17 -18.91
N GLN A 175 35.96 -13.92 -18.66
CA GLN A 175 36.89 -13.16 -19.50
C GLN A 175 38.29 -13.80 -19.52
N SER A 176 38.79 -14.22 -18.34
CA SER A 176 40.08 -14.91 -18.23
C SER A 176 40.09 -16.25 -18.99
N ALA A 177 39.04 -17.04 -18.80
CA ALA A 177 38.87 -18.32 -19.54
C ALA A 177 38.80 -18.11 -21.06
N TYR A 178 38.03 -17.13 -21.49
CA TYR A 178 37.93 -16.77 -22.91
C TYR A 178 39.28 -16.35 -23.48
N LYS A 179 40.02 -15.48 -22.80
CA LYS A 179 41.37 -15.05 -23.23
C LYS A 179 42.35 -16.22 -23.29
N ALA A 180 42.29 -17.12 -22.31
CA ALA A 180 43.14 -18.31 -22.29
C ALA A 180 42.83 -19.26 -23.41
N ALA A 181 41.56 -19.56 -23.68
CA ALA A 181 41.09 -20.38 -24.77
C ALA A 181 41.46 -19.79 -26.15
N SER A 182 41.21 -18.49 -26.36
CA SER A 182 41.58 -17.78 -27.59
C SER A 182 43.07 -17.86 -27.87
N ARG A 183 43.90 -17.63 -26.85
CA ARG A 183 45.35 -17.71 -26.96
C ARG A 183 45.83 -19.14 -27.21
N GLY A 184 45.20 -20.15 -26.60
CA GLY A 184 45.48 -21.54 -26.83
C GLY A 184 45.14 -21.97 -28.30
N PHE A 185 44.03 -21.47 -28.81
CA PHE A 185 43.63 -21.66 -30.21
C PHE A 185 44.63 -21.01 -31.19
N GLU A 186 45.01 -19.74 -30.97
CA GLU A 186 46.00 -19.04 -31.76
C GLU A 186 47.37 -19.75 -31.80
N LEU A 187 47.74 -20.41 -30.70
CA LEU A 187 48.98 -21.18 -30.57
C LEU A 187 48.83 -22.63 -31.07
N GLY A 188 47.70 -23.01 -31.62
CA GLY A 188 47.41 -24.35 -32.17
C GLY A 188 47.37 -25.45 -31.11
N LYS A 189 47.16 -25.11 -29.84
CA LYS A 189 47.09 -26.08 -28.73
C LYS A 189 45.72 -26.71 -28.53
N PHE A 190 44.67 -26.07 -29.08
CA PHE A 190 43.27 -26.53 -29.03
C PHE A 190 42.66 -26.52 -30.42
N GLY A 191 41.79 -27.51 -30.72
CA GLY A 191 40.97 -27.52 -31.91
C GLY A 191 39.70 -26.64 -31.70
N PHE A 192 39.00 -26.34 -32.81
CA PHE A 192 37.77 -25.57 -32.80
C PHE A 192 36.61 -26.27 -32.05
N LEU A 193 36.74 -27.56 -31.80
CA LEU A 193 35.70 -28.42 -31.19
C LEU A 193 36.08 -28.92 -29.79
N ASP A 194 37.23 -28.54 -29.26
CA ASP A 194 37.66 -28.85 -27.90
C ASP A 194 37.21 -27.73 -26.94
#